data_054730a171c1a1f9ba493981069d92e2
#
_entry.id   054730a171c1a1f9ba493981069d92e2
#
_cell.length_a   1.000
_cell.length_b   1.000
_cell.length_c   1.000
_cell.angle_alpha   90.00
_cell.angle_beta   90.00
_cell.angle_gamma   90.00
#
_symmetry.space_group_name_H-M   'P 1'
#
loop_
_entity.id
_entity.type
_entity.pdbx_description
1 polymer ?
#
loop_
_entity_poly.entity_id
_entity_poly.type
_entity_poly.pdbx_seq_one_letter_code
_entity_poly.pdbx_strand_id
1 'polypeptide(L)'
;GDICECGVFKGSGFFTWVKLMKIFKPNSDSKVIGFDFFENKSKPKFKYKSDKKVLALHNKDGISQKDLFKKCEEWNFKNLKLYAGDVKKTTKKYARDSLGSRIALLYLDVDNYEGTLEILKNLYNKMAKGGVIAFDEYALQGHGESDAVDEFLSNKKIKLKSFSWAKTPTAYIIIK
;
A
#
# COMPACT_ATOMS: atom_id res chain seq x y z
N GLY A 1 -9.22 12.22 3.97
CA GLY A 1 -8.37 11.61 2.95
C GLY A 1 -8.65 10.14 2.77
N ASP A 2 -8.18 9.61 1.65
CA ASP A 2 -8.34 8.20 1.26
C ASP A 2 -7.40 7.30 2.06
N ILE A 3 -7.72 6.00 2.12
CA ILE A 3 -6.81 4.95 2.58
C ILE A 3 -6.31 4.22 1.33
N CYS A 4 -4.99 4.11 1.17
CA CYS A 4 -4.35 3.38 0.09
C CYS A 4 -3.55 2.20 0.63
N GLU A 5 -3.77 1.02 0.10
CA GLU A 5 -2.99 -0.19 0.37
C GLU A 5 -2.29 -0.65 -0.91
N CYS A 6 -0.98 -0.80 -0.83
CA CYS A 6 -0.15 -1.34 -1.90
C CYS A 6 0.35 -2.71 -1.48
N GLY A 7 -0.13 -3.76 -2.16
CA GLY A 7 -0.05 -5.15 -1.74
C GLY A 7 -1.32 -5.58 -1.02
N VAL A 8 -2.34 -5.98 -1.76
CA VAL A 8 -3.65 -6.40 -1.20
C VAL A 8 -3.69 -7.89 -0.92
N PHE A 9 -2.97 -8.68 -1.70
CA PHE A 9 -2.86 -10.13 -1.62
C PHE A 9 -4.22 -10.82 -1.46
N LYS A 10 -4.54 -11.37 -0.27
CA LYS A 10 -5.83 -12.03 0.01
C LYS A 10 -6.91 -11.08 0.54
N GLY A 11 -6.61 -9.80 0.65
CA GLY A 11 -7.55 -8.76 1.04
C GLY A 11 -7.74 -8.57 2.53
N SER A 12 -6.99 -9.23 3.41
CA SER A 12 -7.19 -9.11 4.86
C SER A 12 -7.00 -7.68 5.37
N GLY A 13 -5.94 -7.00 4.93
CA GLY A 13 -5.71 -5.58 5.22
C GLY A 13 -6.81 -4.72 4.62
N PHE A 14 -7.07 -4.88 3.32
CA PHE A 14 -8.08 -4.10 2.61
C PHE A 14 -9.46 -4.17 3.27
N PHE A 15 -9.91 -5.36 3.63
CA PHE A 15 -11.17 -5.53 4.33
C PHE A 15 -11.17 -4.92 5.74
N THR A 16 -10.03 -4.90 6.41
CA THR A 16 -9.88 -4.19 7.69
C THR A 16 -10.09 -2.69 7.50
N TRP A 17 -9.45 -2.09 6.49
CA TRP A 17 -9.64 -0.67 6.17
C TRP A 17 -11.09 -0.34 5.84
N VAL A 18 -11.76 -1.19 5.06
CA VAL A 18 -13.19 -1.03 4.74
C VAL A 18 -14.05 -1.03 6.03
N LYS A 19 -13.82 -1.96 6.94
CA LYS A 19 -14.55 -2.03 8.22
C LYS A 19 -14.29 -0.79 9.08
N LEU A 20 -13.03 -0.37 9.20
CA LEU A 20 -12.67 0.82 9.97
C LEU A 20 -13.29 2.09 9.37
N MET A 21 -13.31 2.22 8.04
CA MET A 21 -14.00 3.33 7.37
C MET A 21 -15.49 3.35 7.69
N LYS A 22 -16.17 2.22 7.68
CA LYS A 22 -17.60 2.12 8.04
C LYS A 22 -17.86 2.52 9.50
N ILE A 23 -16.96 2.16 10.41
CA ILE A 23 -17.11 2.44 11.84
C ILE A 23 -16.82 3.91 12.14
N PHE A 24 -15.67 4.41 11.67
CA PHE A 24 -15.19 5.73 12.09
C PHE A 24 -15.59 6.87 11.15
N LYS A 25 -15.95 6.56 9.90
CA LYS A 25 -16.32 7.56 8.88
C LYS A 25 -17.49 7.09 8.01
N PRO A 26 -18.64 6.72 8.59
CA PRO A 26 -19.75 6.09 7.85
C PRO A 26 -20.33 6.97 6.75
N ASN A 27 -20.26 8.29 6.89
CA ASN A 27 -20.78 9.26 5.93
C ASN A 27 -19.71 9.98 5.11
N SER A 28 -18.50 9.41 5.02
CA SER A 28 -17.39 10.02 4.28
C SER A 28 -17.36 9.56 2.83
N ASP A 29 -17.04 10.48 1.93
CA ASP A 29 -16.74 10.18 0.52
C ASP A 29 -15.32 9.65 0.31
N SER A 30 -14.52 9.53 1.39
CA SER A 30 -13.18 8.96 1.32
C SER A 30 -13.22 7.50 0.86
N LYS A 31 -12.22 7.11 0.10
CA LYS A 31 -12.14 5.79 -0.53
C LYS A 31 -11.12 4.89 0.15
N VAL A 32 -11.34 3.58 0.06
CA VAL A 32 -10.31 2.58 0.24
C VAL A 32 -9.80 2.16 -1.13
N ILE A 33 -8.51 2.32 -1.38
CA ILE A 33 -7.89 2.14 -2.68
C ILE A 33 -6.84 1.05 -2.58
N GLY A 34 -6.99 0.00 -3.40
CA GLY A 34 -6.08 -1.14 -3.45
C GLY A 34 -5.24 -1.14 -4.72
N PHE A 35 -3.95 -1.38 -4.57
CA PHE A 35 -3.00 -1.60 -5.66
C PHE A 35 -2.38 -2.98 -5.51
N ASP A 36 -2.57 -3.84 -6.50
CA ASP A 36 -1.97 -5.18 -6.54
C ASP A 36 -1.95 -5.70 -7.98
N PHE A 37 -1.27 -6.80 -8.21
CA PHE A 37 -1.37 -7.48 -9.50
C PHE A 37 -2.76 -8.04 -9.73
N PHE A 38 -3.45 -8.51 -8.69
CA PHE A 38 -4.71 -9.24 -8.79
C PHE A 38 -4.60 -10.37 -9.83
N GLU A 39 -5.48 -10.38 -10.84
CA GLU A 39 -5.45 -11.34 -11.96
C GLU A 39 -4.40 -10.99 -13.03
N ASN A 40 -3.69 -9.88 -12.88
CA ASN A 40 -2.69 -9.45 -13.87
C ASN A 40 -1.43 -10.30 -13.74
N LYS A 41 -1.16 -11.11 -14.76
CA LYS A 41 -0.01 -12.02 -14.82
C LYS A 41 1.32 -11.34 -15.17
N SER A 42 1.43 -10.02 -15.05
CA SER A 42 2.71 -9.34 -15.28
C SER A 42 3.73 -9.78 -14.25
N LYS A 43 4.97 -10.04 -14.73
CA LYS A 43 6.08 -10.46 -13.87
C LYS A 43 6.95 -9.24 -13.59
N PRO A 44 7.01 -8.76 -12.34
CA PRO A 44 7.91 -7.66 -11.99
C PRO A 44 9.38 -8.09 -12.16
N LYS A 45 10.22 -7.13 -12.51
CA LYS A 45 11.67 -7.31 -12.49
C LYS A 45 12.19 -6.76 -11.16
N PHE A 46 13.04 -7.50 -10.49
CA PHE A 46 13.62 -7.12 -9.21
C PHE A 46 15.13 -6.90 -9.32
N LYS A 47 15.60 -5.84 -8.68
CA LYS A 47 17.04 -5.54 -8.52
C LYS A 47 17.68 -6.57 -7.58
N TYR A 48 17.04 -6.87 -6.46
CA TYR A 48 17.56 -7.79 -5.46
C TYR A 48 17.11 -9.24 -5.69
N LYS A 49 18.06 -10.17 -5.51
CA LYS A 49 17.75 -11.61 -5.55
C LYS A 49 16.87 -12.05 -4.37
N SER A 50 17.00 -11.37 -3.22
CA SER A 50 16.15 -11.58 -2.03
C SER A 50 14.69 -11.36 -2.36
N ASP A 51 14.34 -10.23 -2.98
CA ASP A 51 12.97 -9.87 -3.33
C ASP A 51 12.32 -10.91 -4.26
N LYS A 52 13.13 -11.51 -5.17
CA LYS A 52 12.66 -12.63 -5.99
C LYS A 52 12.34 -13.87 -5.19
N LYS A 53 13.12 -14.17 -4.13
CA LYS A 53 12.88 -15.31 -3.25
C LYS A 53 11.63 -15.10 -2.41
N VAL A 54 11.45 -13.90 -1.87
CA VAL A 54 10.26 -13.55 -1.09
C VAL A 54 9.00 -13.71 -1.95
N LEU A 55 8.98 -13.15 -3.16
CA LEU A 55 7.85 -13.33 -4.07
C LEU A 55 7.58 -14.81 -4.40
N ALA A 56 8.62 -15.62 -4.56
CA ALA A 56 8.47 -17.04 -4.83
C ALA A 56 7.83 -17.82 -3.65
N LEU A 57 8.02 -17.34 -2.41
CA LEU A 57 7.36 -17.90 -1.23
C LEU A 57 5.87 -17.54 -1.16
N HIS A 58 5.47 -16.41 -1.74
CA HIS A 58 4.08 -15.95 -1.84
C HIS A 58 3.34 -16.52 -3.06
N ASN A 59 3.76 -17.67 -3.57
CA ASN A 59 3.25 -18.35 -4.77
C ASN A 59 1.79 -18.83 -4.64
N LYS A 60 0.96 -18.11 -3.88
CA LYS A 60 -0.47 -18.36 -3.72
C LYS A 60 -1.24 -17.25 -4.41
N ASP A 61 -2.27 -17.65 -5.15
CA ASP A 61 -3.17 -16.69 -5.77
C ASP A 61 -3.77 -15.75 -4.72
N GLY A 62 -3.67 -14.46 -4.98
CA GLY A 62 -4.34 -13.42 -4.22
C GLY A 62 -5.85 -13.44 -4.46
N ILE A 63 -6.58 -12.56 -3.80
CA ILE A 63 -8.01 -12.37 -4.06
C ILE A 63 -8.21 -11.77 -5.45
N SER A 64 -9.26 -12.21 -6.18
CA SER A 64 -9.65 -11.56 -7.43
C SER A 64 -10.29 -10.19 -7.16
N GLN A 65 -10.17 -9.26 -8.13
CA GLN A 65 -10.90 -7.99 -8.05
C GLN A 65 -12.40 -8.21 -7.90
N LYS A 66 -12.95 -9.19 -8.66
CA LYS A 66 -14.37 -9.56 -8.63
C LYS A 66 -14.82 -9.98 -7.25
N ASP A 67 -14.05 -10.88 -6.60
CA ASP A 67 -14.42 -11.38 -5.28
C ASP A 67 -14.29 -10.31 -4.21
N LEU A 68 -13.26 -9.43 -4.33
CA LEU A 68 -13.09 -8.32 -3.43
C LEU A 68 -14.26 -7.32 -3.55
N PHE A 69 -14.64 -6.94 -4.76
CA PHE A 69 -15.81 -6.09 -5.01
C PHE A 69 -17.08 -6.72 -4.44
N LYS A 70 -17.36 -8.00 -4.76
CA LYS A 70 -18.53 -8.73 -4.27
C LYS A 70 -18.60 -8.68 -2.74
N LYS A 71 -17.46 -8.92 -2.06
CA LYS A 71 -17.42 -8.90 -0.59
C LYS A 71 -17.69 -7.51 0.00
N CYS A 72 -17.19 -6.47 -0.63
CA CYS A 72 -17.47 -5.10 -0.22
C CYS A 72 -18.94 -4.71 -0.45
N GLU A 73 -19.54 -5.18 -1.54
CA GLU A 73 -20.98 -4.99 -1.81
C GLU A 73 -21.85 -5.68 -0.76
N GLU A 74 -21.52 -6.92 -0.37
CA GLU A 74 -22.20 -7.64 0.73
C GLU A 74 -22.19 -6.83 2.03
N TRP A 75 -21.17 -6.03 2.25
CA TRP A 75 -21.04 -5.14 3.40
C TRP A 75 -21.60 -3.73 3.15
N ASN A 76 -22.27 -3.51 2.02
CA ASN A 76 -22.78 -2.19 1.61
C ASN A 76 -21.70 -1.10 1.65
N PHE A 77 -20.49 -1.40 1.15
CA PHE A 77 -19.39 -0.45 1.00
C PHE A 77 -19.07 -0.24 -0.48
N LYS A 78 -19.33 0.96 -0.98
CA LYS A 78 -19.18 1.33 -2.40
C LYS A 78 -17.98 2.24 -2.68
N ASN A 79 -17.42 2.86 -1.65
CA ASN A 79 -16.32 3.82 -1.79
C ASN A 79 -14.96 3.12 -1.88
N LEU A 80 -14.78 2.27 -2.88
CA LEU A 80 -13.52 1.59 -3.13
C LEU A 80 -13.05 1.73 -4.57
N LYS A 81 -11.76 1.59 -4.77
CA LYS A 81 -11.14 1.58 -6.11
C LYS A 81 -9.96 0.61 -6.14
N LEU A 82 -9.89 -0.19 -7.18
CA LEU A 82 -8.81 -1.16 -7.36
C LEU A 82 -8.01 -0.86 -8.61
N TYR A 83 -6.70 -0.96 -8.50
CA TYR A 83 -5.76 -0.77 -9.60
C TYR A 83 -4.95 -2.05 -9.79
N ALA A 84 -5.33 -2.83 -10.81
CA ALA A 84 -4.65 -4.07 -11.16
C ALA A 84 -3.39 -3.84 -11.99
N GLY A 85 -2.28 -4.43 -11.58
CA GLY A 85 -1.01 -4.41 -12.29
C GLY A 85 0.18 -3.98 -11.44
N ASP A 86 1.31 -3.78 -12.09
CA ASP A 86 2.55 -3.34 -11.45
C ASP A 86 2.36 -2.00 -10.73
N VAL A 87 2.57 -1.98 -9.42
CA VAL A 87 2.41 -0.79 -8.56
C VAL A 87 3.19 0.41 -9.05
N LYS A 88 4.33 0.21 -9.71
CA LYS A 88 5.13 1.30 -10.31
C LYS A 88 4.34 2.07 -11.36
N LYS A 89 3.51 1.37 -12.13
CA LYS A 89 2.67 1.95 -13.19
C LYS A 89 1.32 2.44 -12.64
N THR A 90 0.70 1.64 -11.80
CA THR A 90 -0.65 1.90 -11.30
C THR A 90 -0.68 3.07 -10.32
N THR A 91 0.30 3.20 -9.43
CA THR A 91 0.42 4.36 -8.53
C THR A 91 0.74 5.64 -9.28
N LYS A 92 1.60 5.59 -10.31
CA LYS A 92 1.87 6.72 -11.21
C LYS A 92 0.61 7.17 -11.94
N LYS A 93 -0.17 6.21 -12.47
CA LYS A 93 -1.46 6.50 -13.11
C LYS A 93 -2.43 7.16 -12.14
N TYR A 94 -2.59 6.61 -10.93
CA TYR A 94 -3.44 7.19 -9.90
C TYR A 94 -3.01 8.62 -9.54
N ALA A 95 -1.72 8.86 -9.32
CA ALA A 95 -1.21 10.18 -8.97
C ALA A 95 -1.51 11.24 -10.03
N ARG A 96 -1.45 10.87 -11.31
CA ARG A 96 -1.76 11.73 -12.44
C ARG A 96 -3.27 11.97 -12.57
N ASP A 97 -4.06 10.91 -12.49
CA ASP A 97 -5.49 10.95 -12.82
C ASP A 97 -6.36 11.43 -11.64
N SER A 98 -5.80 11.53 -10.44
CA SER A 98 -6.52 11.90 -9.20
C SER A 98 -5.91 13.14 -8.55
N LEU A 99 -5.87 14.25 -9.27
CA LEU A 99 -5.17 15.49 -8.84
C LEU A 99 -5.67 16.04 -7.51
N GLY A 100 -6.95 16.01 -7.24
CA GLY A 100 -7.57 16.55 -6.02
C GLY A 100 -7.55 15.58 -4.82
N SER A 101 -7.18 14.32 -5.00
CA SER A 101 -7.21 13.35 -3.90
C SER A 101 -6.07 13.59 -2.91
N ARG A 102 -6.36 13.26 -1.63
CA ARG A 102 -5.38 13.25 -0.53
C ARG A 102 -5.47 11.91 0.18
N ILE A 103 -4.32 11.40 0.55
CA ILE A 103 -4.17 10.10 1.23
C ILE A 103 -3.95 10.36 2.71
N ALA A 104 -4.81 9.83 3.56
CA ALA A 104 -4.68 9.89 5.01
C ALA A 104 -3.83 8.72 5.56
N LEU A 105 -3.95 7.54 4.94
CA LEU A 105 -3.13 6.38 5.25
C LEU A 105 -2.64 5.74 3.96
N LEU A 106 -1.34 5.56 3.85
CA LEU A 106 -0.69 4.76 2.82
C LEU A 106 -0.01 3.56 3.49
N TYR A 107 -0.50 2.37 3.23
CA TYR A 107 0.07 1.12 3.72
C TYR A 107 0.88 0.46 2.61
N LEU A 108 2.16 0.22 2.85
CA LEU A 108 3.07 -0.42 1.93
C LEU A 108 3.37 -1.84 2.40
N ASP A 109 3.05 -2.80 1.54
CA ASP A 109 3.20 -4.25 1.77
C ASP A 109 3.45 -4.92 0.40
N VAL A 110 4.58 -4.56 -0.22
CA VAL A 110 4.94 -5.04 -1.56
C VAL A 110 6.23 -5.85 -1.60
N ASP A 111 6.84 -6.07 -0.46
CA ASP A 111 7.98 -6.97 -0.23
C ASP A 111 9.23 -6.69 -1.08
N ASN A 112 9.33 -5.55 -1.75
CA ASN A 112 10.45 -5.32 -2.66
C ASN A 112 10.87 -3.86 -2.77
N TYR A 113 12.14 -3.67 -3.13
CA TYR A 113 12.77 -2.36 -3.26
C TYR A 113 12.11 -1.47 -4.31
N GLU A 114 11.96 -1.98 -5.56
CA GLU A 114 11.49 -1.13 -6.68
C GLU A 114 10.05 -0.68 -6.50
N GLY A 115 9.19 -1.56 -6.01
CA GLY A 115 7.80 -1.25 -5.74
C GLY A 115 7.69 -0.18 -4.67
N THR A 116 8.33 -0.38 -3.53
CA THR A 116 8.34 0.56 -2.41
C THR A 116 8.85 1.93 -2.82
N LEU A 117 10.00 1.99 -3.50
CA LEU A 117 10.59 3.27 -3.93
C LEU A 117 9.67 4.03 -4.89
N GLU A 118 9.11 3.35 -5.88
CA GLU A 118 8.23 4.00 -6.86
C GLU A 118 6.87 4.40 -6.27
N ILE A 119 6.32 3.63 -5.34
CA ILE A 119 5.12 4.05 -4.60
C ILE A 119 5.40 5.34 -3.85
N LEU A 120 6.49 5.41 -3.11
CA LEU A 120 6.88 6.61 -2.36
C LEU A 120 7.07 7.82 -3.29
N LYS A 121 7.78 7.66 -4.41
CA LYS A 121 7.95 8.73 -5.41
C LYS A 121 6.63 9.24 -5.97
N ASN A 122 5.69 8.33 -6.25
CA ASN A 122 4.42 8.66 -6.88
C ASN A 122 3.38 9.23 -5.90
N LEU A 123 3.33 8.72 -4.66
CA LEU A 123 2.23 8.98 -3.73
C LEU A 123 2.57 9.89 -2.55
N TYR A 124 3.86 10.08 -2.23
CA TYR A 124 4.26 10.93 -1.09
C TYR A 124 3.63 12.33 -1.13
N ASN A 125 3.65 13.00 -2.28
CA ASN A 125 3.08 14.33 -2.45
C ASN A 125 1.54 14.35 -2.46
N LYS A 126 0.90 13.17 -2.43
CA LYS A 126 -0.55 13.02 -2.29
C LYS A 126 -0.98 12.86 -0.83
N MET A 127 -0.03 12.69 0.07
CA MET A 127 -0.35 12.55 1.48
C MET A 127 -0.98 13.81 2.05
N ALA A 128 -1.98 13.63 2.87
CA ALA A 128 -2.55 14.72 3.67
C ALA A 128 -1.60 15.08 4.81
N LYS A 129 -1.61 16.34 5.24
CA LYS A 129 -0.95 16.75 6.48
C LYS A 129 -1.54 15.95 7.66
N GLY A 130 -0.67 15.42 8.52
CA GLY A 130 -1.05 14.49 9.59
C GLY A 130 -1.31 13.05 9.13
N GLY A 131 -1.26 12.79 7.82
CA GLY A 131 -1.39 11.45 7.27
C GLY A 131 -0.22 10.54 7.62
N VAL A 132 -0.44 9.24 7.55
CA VAL A 132 0.54 8.21 7.93
C VAL A 132 0.95 7.39 6.73
N ILE A 133 2.24 7.13 6.58
CA ILE A 133 2.76 6.07 5.73
C ILE A 133 3.27 4.96 6.64
N ALA A 134 2.72 3.77 6.50
CA ALA A 134 3.13 2.58 7.25
C ALA A 134 3.88 1.61 6.33
N PHE A 135 4.95 1.02 6.84
CA PHE A 135 5.83 0.08 6.17
C PHE A 135 5.72 -1.28 6.85
N ASP A 136 5.35 -2.32 6.09
CA ASP A 136 5.10 -3.63 6.69
C ASP A 136 6.39 -4.34 7.08
N GLU A 137 7.40 -4.34 6.20
CA GLU A 137 8.65 -5.09 6.36
C GLU A 137 9.89 -4.22 6.60
N TYR A 138 9.78 -2.95 6.96
CA TYR A 138 10.96 -2.15 7.26
C TYR A 138 11.79 -2.80 8.38
N ALA A 139 13.11 -2.92 8.16
CA ALA A 139 14.05 -3.60 9.03
C ALA A 139 13.86 -5.12 9.18
N LEU A 140 13.01 -5.75 8.36
CA LEU A 140 12.99 -7.21 8.25
C LEU A 140 14.04 -7.70 7.27
N GLN A 141 14.78 -8.74 7.68
CA GLN A 141 15.84 -9.31 6.86
C GLN A 141 15.27 -9.96 5.60
N GLY A 142 15.89 -9.67 4.45
CA GLY A 142 15.55 -10.28 3.17
C GLY A 142 14.58 -9.48 2.30
N HIS A 143 14.05 -8.37 2.81
CA HIS A 143 13.16 -7.47 2.08
C HIS A 143 13.90 -6.19 1.65
N GLY A 144 13.80 -5.83 0.38
CA GLY A 144 14.40 -4.60 -0.14
C GLY A 144 13.65 -3.30 0.25
N GLU A 145 12.58 -3.43 1.02
CA GLU A 145 11.77 -2.29 1.47
C GLU A 145 12.61 -1.29 2.29
N SER A 146 13.44 -1.77 3.21
CA SER A 146 14.30 -0.92 4.05
C SER A 146 15.18 0.00 3.22
N ASP A 147 15.90 -0.56 2.24
CA ASP A 147 16.79 0.20 1.38
C ASP A 147 16.04 1.25 0.56
N ALA A 148 14.83 0.93 0.11
CA ALA A 148 13.98 1.85 -0.63
C ALA A 148 13.50 3.02 0.24
N VAL A 149 13.10 2.74 1.47
CA VAL A 149 12.66 3.75 2.45
C VAL A 149 13.81 4.65 2.83
N ASP A 150 14.97 4.07 3.15
CA ASP A 150 16.18 4.82 3.54
C ASP A 150 16.67 5.71 2.39
N GLU A 151 16.70 5.19 1.15
CA GLU A 151 17.01 6.00 -0.03
C GLU A 151 16.04 7.16 -0.20
N PHE A 152 14.74 6.90 -0.11
CA PHE A 152 13.71 7.93 -0.27
C PHE A 152 13.76 9.00 0.82
N LEU A 153 14.08 8.62 2.05
CA LEU A 153 14.14 9.53 3.20
C LEU A 153 15.49 10.22 3.40
N SER A 154 16.55 9.78 2.70
CA SER A 154 17.94 10.22 2.91
C SER A 154 18.13 11.75 3.01
N ASN A 155 17.39 12.51 2.20
CA ASN A 155 17.45 13.97 2.14
C ASN A 155 16.24 14.64 2.82
N LYS A 156 15.46 13.91 3.63
CA LYS A 156 14.26 14.42 4.30
C LYS A 156 14.46 14.41 5.81
N LYS A 157 14.13 15.52 6.47
CA LYS A 157 14.14 15.61 7.94
C LYS A 157 12.92 14.91 8.54
N ILE A 158 12.73 13.62 8.25
CA ILE A 158 11.61 12.79 8.71
C ILE A 158 12.19 11.70 9.60
N LYS A 159 11.55 11.48 10.76
CA LYS A 159 11.92 10.41 11.68
C LYS A 159 10.97 9.23 11.47
N LEU A 160 11.53 8.06 11.22
CA LEU A 160 10.82 6.79 11.34
C LEU A 160 10.43 6.56 12.79
N LYS A 161 9.24 5.99 12.97
CA LYS A 161 8.70 5.55 14.24
C LYS A 161 8.33 4.08 14.16
N SER A 162 8.23 3.41 15.28
CA SER A 162 7.77 2.02 15.36
C SER A 162 6.78 1.85 16.52
N PHE A 163 6.05 0.76 16.48
CA PHE A 163 5.19 0.34 17.59
C PHE A 163 5.92 -0.75 18.39
N SER A 164 6.11 -0.55 19.69
CA SER A 164 6.78 -1.53 20.54
C SER A 164 6.02 -2.85 20.71
N TRP A 165 4.74 -2.86 20.38
CA TRP A 165 3.82 -3.99 20.52
C TRP A 165 3.45 -4.68 19.21
N ALA A 166 3.73 -4.05 18.05
CA ALA A 166 3.38 -4.61 16.76
C ALA A 166 4.58 -5.32 16.13
N LYS A 167 4.33 -6.50 15.56
CA LYS A 167 5.31 -7.20 14.73
C LYS A 167 5.31 -6.61 13.32
N THR A 168 4.14 -6.39 12.76
CA THR A 168 3.91 -5.63 11.52
C THR A 168 2.70 -4.71 11.71
N PRO A 169 2.66 -3.51 11.09
CA PRO A 169 3.76 -2.89 10.36
C PRO A 169 4.95 -2.58 11.28
N THR A 170 6.16 -2.71 10.73
CA THR A 170 7.39 -2.55 11.52
C THR A 170 7.77 -1.10 11.76
N ALA A 171 7.41 -0.20 10.84
CA ALA A 171 7.71 1.23 10.94
C ALA A 171 6.62 2.10 10.30
N TYR A 172 6.63 3.38 10.66
CA TYR A 172 5.75 4.39 10.05
C TYR A 172 6.35 5.79 10.12
N ILE A 173 5.84 6.68 9.27
CA ILE A 173 6.10 8.13 9.34
C ILE A 173 4.78 8.89 9.39
N ILE A 174 4.82 10.09 9.99
CA ILE A 174 3.71 11.04 10.01
C ILE A 174 4.09 12.25 9.16
N ILE A 175 3.23 12.63 8.25
CA ILE A 175 3.41 13.76 7.35
C ILE A 175 3.15 15.07 8.11
N LYS A 176 4.09 16.00 8.06
CA LYS A 176 3.99 17.32 8.73
C LYS A 176 3.26 18.34 7.87
#